data_bd2311cfe9905975d3a1d97699b41097
#
_entry.id   bd2311cfe9905975d3a1d97699b41097
#
_cell.length_a   1.000
_cell.length_b   1.000
_cell.length_c   1.000
_cell.angle_alpha   90.00
_cell.angle_beta   90.00
_cell.angle_gamma   90.00
#
_symmetry.space_group_name_H-M   'P 1'
#
loop_
_entity.id
_entity.type
_entity.pdbx_description
1 polymer ?
#
loop_
_entity_poly.entity_id
_entity_poly.type
_entity_poly.pdbx_seq_one_letter_code
_entity_poly.pdbx_strand_id
1 'polypeptide(L)'
;MLGGQPFRFVGANVNPMHGEEDRRRTEDLFTALRQDNLSVARIWALGEGQPDATEWQIKYVLFQAGPERVIEETLLHLDRVLLEARRAGVRVILTLSNNWADYGGVPMYLRWLGLPADGMGKEAFYLDERAHALFRAHVGRIVNRVSSLTNIRYSDDPTILAWELMNESTIDTPAGRQARLYWVREMARYIKTFDHNHLVAAGLWGYSMRSERADFIAVHSLRDIDYVDSHLYLQNGQGNVSLQRLYDFLDDRAYLAEQIVRKPLVIGEFGFRTDQGPRYLGLPRSRWFAELLRRHFQNQGAGALVWIYEPYH
;
A
#
# COMPACT_ATOMS: atom_id res chain seq x y z
N MET A 1 -8.03 8.69 -13.98
CA MET A 1 -7.79 9.68 -15.06
C MET A 1 -6.64 10.58 -14.64
N LEU A 2 -5.75 10.94 -15.53
CA LEU A 2 -4.69 11.89 -15.31
C LEU A 2 -4.78 12.98 -16.39
N GLY A 3 -4.99 14.24 -15.96
CA GLY A 3 -5.23 15.32 -16.92
C GLY A 3 -6.40 15.07 -17.88
N GLY A 4 -7.45 14.41 -17.42
CA GLY A 4 -8.62 14.05 -18.22
C GLY A 4 -8.45 12.81 -19.13
N GLN A 5 -7.26 12.22 -19.20
CA GLN A 5 -6.98 11.03 -20.00
C GLN A 5 -6.97 9.75 -19.14
N PRO A 6 -7.35 8.58 -19.67
CA PRO A 6 -7.18 7.30 -19.00
C PRO A 6 -5.71 7.10 -18.60
N PHE A 7 -5.47 6.84 -17.32
CA PHE A 7 -4.12 6.56 -16.81
C PHE A 7 -4.01 5.08 -16.46
N ARG A 8 -3.14 4.37 -17.17
CA ARG A 8 -2.78 2.98 -16.91
C ARG A 8 -1.29 2.89 -16.67
N PHE A 9 -0.87 2.05 -15.72
CA PHE A 9 0.53 1.98 -15.34
C PHE A 9 1.00 0.57 -14.99
N VAL A 10 2.27 0.33 -15.23
CA VAL A 10 3.07 -0.66 -14.53
C VAL A 10 3.97 0.08 -13.57
N GLY A 11 4.07 -0.41 -12.36
CA GLY A 11 4.87 0.19 -11.31
C GLY A 11 5.51 -0.87 -10.42
N ALA A 12 6.04 -0.43 -9.31
CA ALA A 12 6.72 -1.31 -8.37
C ALA A 12 6.49 -0.88 -6.92
N ASN A 13 6.50 -1.85 -6.02
CA ASN A 13 6.74 -1.62 -4.61
C ASN A 13 8.23 -1.39 -4.42
N VAL A 14 8.59 -0.37 -3.68
CA VAL A 14 9.98 0.02 -3.41
C VAL A 14 10.12 0.50 -1.97
N ASN A 15 11.30 0.35 -1.42
CA ASN A 15 11.56 0.71 -0.03
C ASN A 15 12.66 1.77 0.14
N PRO A 16 12.44 3.04 -0.25
CA PRO A 16 13.41 4.11 -0.01
C PRO A 16 13.41 4.64 1.44
N MET A 17 12.44 4.22 2.27
CA MET A 17 12.21 4.82 3.59
C MET A 17 12.94 4.11 4.73
N HIS A 18 13.11 2.79 4.63
CA HIS A 18 13.56 1.95 5.74
C HIS A 18 14.92 1.34 5.43
N GLY A 19 15.93 1.77 6.19
CA GLY A 19 17.31 1.34 6.02
C GLY A 19 18.24 2.47 5.56
N GLU A 20 19.47 2.44 6.05
CA GLU A 20 20.47 3.46 5.73
C GLU A 20 20.86 3.44 4.26
N GLU A 21 21.10 2.25 3.71
CA GLU A 21 21.49 2.05 2.33
C GLU A 21 20.39 2.49 1.36
N ASP A 22 19.14 2.11 1.63
CA ASP A 22 18.00 2.46 0.81
C ASP A 22 17.77 3.97 0.76
N ARG A 23 17.88 4.62 1.92
CA ARG A 23 17.80 6.10 2.01
C ARG A 23 18.89 6.80 1.21
N ARG A 24 20.11 6.25 1.23
CA ARG A 24 21.25 6.82 0.49
C ARG A 24 21.04 6.73 -1.02
N ARG A 25 20.43 5.64 -1.50
CA ARG A 25 20.21 5.34 -2.93
C ARG A 25 18.88 5.84 -3.50
N THR A 26 18.18 6.71 -2.80
CA THR A 26 16.85 7.20 -3.22
C THR A 26 16.86 7.76 -4.65
N GLU A 27 17.86 8.58 -5.03
CA GLU A 27 17.98 9.14 -6.36
C GLU A 27 18.22 8.08 -7.43
N ASP A 28 19.12 7.13 -7.16
CA ASP A 28 19.43 6.03 -8.08
C ASP A 28 18.20 5.14 -8.30
N LEU A 29 17.44 4.86 -7.23
CA LEU A 29 16.19 4.10 -7.29
C LEU A 29 15.19 4.72 -8.26
N PHE A 30 14.90 6.01 -8.12
CA PHE A 30 13.95 6.68 -9.01
C PHE A 30 14.46 6.82 -10.44
N THR A 31 15.78 6.98 -10.62
CA THR A 31 16.41 6.95 -11.93
C THR A 31 16.22 5.58 -12.61
N ALA A 32 16.42 4.49 -11.87
CA ALA A 32 16.21 3.13 -12.37
C ALA A 32 14.73 2.87 -12.72
N LEU A 33 13.78 3.27 -11.85
CA LEU A 33 12.35 3.16 -12.13
C LEU A 33 11.98 3.85 -13.47
N ARG A 34 12.49 5.05 -13.69
CA ARG A 34 12.27 5.78 -14.94
C ARG A 34 12.87 5.05 -16.15
N GLN A 35 14.09 4.54 -16.03
CA GLN A 35 14.77 3.80 -17.10
C GLN A 35 14.02 2.53 -17.49
N ASP A 36 13.44 1.84 -16.50
CA ASP A 36 12.64 0.63 -16.70
C ASP A 36 11.16 0.90 -17.05
N ASN A 37 10.79 2.18 -17.26
CA ASN A 37 9.43 2.61 -17.57
C ASN A 37 8.40 2.24 -16.49
N LEU A 38 8.81 2.16 -15.23
CA LEU A 38 7.93 1.98 -14.09
C LEU A 38 7.45 3.35 -13.61
N SER A 39 6.21 3.68 -13.91
CA SER A 39 5.69 5.06 -13.77
C SER A 39 5.03 5.34 -12.42
N VAL A 40 4.85 4.32 -11.58
CA VAL A 40 4.28 4.45 -10.23
C VAL A 40 5.11 3.64 -9.24
N ALA A 41 5.46 4.26 -8.12
CA ALA A 41 6.10 3.62 -6.97
C ALA A 41 5.12 3.53 -5.79
N ARG A 42 4.93 2.35 -5.21
CA ARG A 42 4.22 2.21 -3.93
C ARG A 42 5.25 2.17 -2.80
N ILE A 43 5.09 3.07 -1.84
CA ILE A 43 6.07 3.35 -0.78
C ILE A 43 5.35 3.36 0.56
N TRP A 44 5.99 2.82 1.58
CA TRP A 44 5.47 2.80 2.93
C TRP A 44 5.85 4.07 3.70
N ALA A 45 4.88 4.95 3.94
CA ALA A 45 5.00 6.15 4.78
C ALA A 45 4.57 5.84 6.23
N LEU A 46 5.14 4.81 6.79
CA LEU A 46 4.84 4.24 8.10
C LEU A 46 6.14 3.78 8.80
N GLY A 47 6.07 3.59 10.08
CA GLY A 47 7.17 3.11 10.92
C GLY A 47 6.90 3.50 12.36
N GLU A 48 6.30 2.58 13.12
CA GLU A 48 5.91 2.78 14.51
C GLU A 48 6.84 1.97 15.43
N GLY A 49 7.37 2.59 16.47
CA GLY A 49 8.26 1.95 17.43
C GLY A 49 8.01 2.35 18.87
N GLN A 50 8.74 1.73 19.77
CA GLN A 50 8.71 2.05 21.19
C GLN A 50 9.61 3.26 21.51
N PRO A 51 9.37 3.96 22.61
CA PRO A 51 10.21 5.09 23.04
C PRO A 51 11.68 4.74 23.27
N ASP A 52 11.96 3.47 23.60
CA ASP A 52 13.30 2.90 23.84
C ASP A 52 13.91 2.23 22.59
N ALA A 53 13.38 2.51 21.40
CA ALA A 53 13.95 2.05 20.14
C ALA A 53 15.41 2.50 20.00
N THR A 54 16.21 1.69 19.33
CA THR A 54 17.63 1.99 19.09
C THR A 54 17.81 3.26 18.24
N GLU A 55 18.96 3.93 18.38
CA GLU A 55 19.29 5.10 17.55
C GLU A 55 19.17 4.80 16.04
N TRP A 56 19.59 3.61 15.64
CA TRP A 56 19.49 3.17 14.25
C TRP A 56 18.02 3.07 13.79
N GLN A 57 17.14 2.46 14.61
CA GLN A 57 15.71 2.39 14.29
C GLN A 57 15.09 3.79 14.21
N ILE A 58 15.37 4.66 15.17
CA ILE A 58 14.90 6.03 15.20
C ILE A 58 15.32 6.75 13.91
N LYS A 59 16.59 6.64 13.54
CA LYS A 59 17.15 7.36 12.41
C LYS A 59 16.71 6.83 11.06
N TYR A 60 16.55 5.52 10.89
CA TYR A 60 16.41 4.91 9.56
C TYR A 60 15.11 4.12 9.35
N VAL A 61 14.26 3.99 10.36
CA VAL A 61 13.05 3.17 10.27
C VAL A 61 11.80 3.93 10.68
N LEU A 62 11.85 4.63 11.82
CA LEU A 62 10.65 5.09 12.49
C LEU A 62 10.17 6.45 11.99
N PHE A 63 8.86 6.55 11.77
CA PHE A 63 8.12 7.80 11.68
C PHE A 63 7.67 8.27 13.07
N GLN A 64 7.42 7.33 13.98
CA GLN A 64 7.00 7.58 15.36
C GLN A 64 7.68 6.61 16.32
N ALA A 65 8.26 7.13 17.40
CA ALA A 65 8.82 6.35 18.51
C ALA A 65 7.93 6.50 19.76
N GLY A 66 6.65 6.12 19.61
CA GLY A 66 5.60 6.31 20.61
C GLY A 66 4.47 7.20 20.09
N PRO A 67 3.33 7.26 20.80
CA PRO A 67 2.13 7.97 20.34
C PRO A 67 2.35 9.46 20.02
N GLU A 68 3.21 10.13 20.80
CA GLU A 68 3.44 11.57 20.71
C GLU A 68 4.82 11.94 20.13
N ARG A 69 5.72 10.96 19.99
CA ARG A 69 7.09 11.20 19.53
C ARG A 69 7.23 10.98 18.04
N VAL A 70 7.14 12.05 17.28
CA VAL A 70 7.36 12.07 15.83
C VAL A 70 8.86 12.20 15.52
N ILE A 71 9.32 11.51 14.49
CA ILE A 71 10.69 11.57 14.01
C ILE A 71 10.73 12.48 12.78
N GLU A 72 11.12 13.74 12.99
CA GLU A 72 11.16 14.74 11.91
C GLU A 72 12.19 14.39 10.83
N GLU A 73 13.30 13.76 11.16
CA GLU A 73 14.32 13.34 10.21
C GLU A 73 13.76 12.37 9.16
N THR A 74 12.82 11.51 9.54
CA THR A 74 12.15 10.60 8.60
C THR A 74 11.16 11.35 7.71
N LEU A 75 10.48 12.36 8.24
CA LEU A 75 9.61 13.21 7.44
C LEU A 75 10.40 14.08 6.45
N LEU A 76 11.56 14.61 6.84
CA LEU A 76 12.49 15.30 5.94
C LEU A 76 13.01 14.36 4.84
N HIS A 77 13.26 13.10 5.18
CA HIS A 77 13.63 12.12 4.17
C HIS A 77 12.46 11.80 3.21
N LEU A 78 11.22 11.74 3.68
CA LEU A 78 10.04 11.60 2.80
C LEU A 78 9.90 12.80 1.85
N ASP A 79 10.20 14.03 2.31
CA ASP A 79 10.28 15.21 1.42
C ASP A 79 11.26 14.97 0.27
N ARG A 80 12.45 14.38 0.56
CA ARG A 80 13.45 14.03 -0.45
C ARG A 80 12.95 12.94 -1.39
N VAL A 81 12.33 11.88 -0.87
CA VAL A 81 11.75 10.80 -1.67
C VAL A 81 10.76 11.34 -2.69
N LEU A 82 9.84 12.22 -2.27
CA LEU A 82 8.87 12.85 -3.18
C LEU A 82 9.55 13.79 -4.20
N LEU A 83 10.61 14.50 -3.82
CA LEU A 83 11.38 15.33 -4.75
C LEU A 83 12.04 14.48 -5.84
N GLU A 84 12.68 13.35 -5.49
CA GLU A 84 13.33 12.48 -6.47
C GLU A 84 12.31 11.76 -7.36
N ALA A 85 11.16 11.33 -6.80
CA ALA A 85 10.06 10.82 -7.58
C ALA A 85 9.55 11.83 -8.63
N ARG A 86 9.38 13.08 -8.21
CA ARG A 86 9.01 14.20 -9.10
C ARG A 86 10.01 14.41 -10.23
N ARG A 87 11.31 14.45 -9.90
CA ARG A 87 12.40 14.61 -10.89
C ARG A 87 12.42 13.50 -11.92
N ALA A 88 12.14 12.28 -11.46
CA ALA A 88 12.05 11.10 -12.33
C ALA A 88 10.74 11.03 -13.13
N GLY A 89 9.72 11.82 -12.80
CA GLY A 89 8.38 11.73 -13.39
C GLY A 89 7.60 10.50 -12.93
N VAL A 90 8.00 9.90 -11.79
CA VAL A 90 7.34 8.75 -11.16
C VAL A 90 6.31 9.24 -10.15
N ARG A 91 5.10 8.70 -10.19
CA ARG A 91 4.07 8.99 -9.19
C ARG A 91 4.16 8.04 -8.01
N VAL A 92 3.63 8.45 -6.87
CA VAL A 92 3.78 7.70 -5.62
C VAL A 92 2.42 7.35 -5.02
N ILE A 93 2.24 6.10 -4.62
CA ILE A 93 1.20 5.65 -3.69
C ILE A 93 1.85 5.57 -2.31
N LEU A 94 1.32 6.29 -1.34
CA LEU A 94 1.82 6.30 0.04
C LEU A 94 0.93 5.44 0.93
N THR A 95 1.48 4.32 1.41
CA THR A 95 0.83 3.42 2.37
C THR A 95 1.06 3.94 3.79
N LEU A 96 -0.02 4.15 4.55
CA LEU A 96 0.00 4.92 5.80
C LEU A 96 0.08 4.07 7.07
N SER A 97 -0.16 2.76 6.98
CA SER A 97 0.02 1.80 8.09
C SER A 97 0.17 0.38 7.55
N ASN A 98 0.42 -0.59 8.45
CA ASN A 98 0.57 -1.99 8.10
C ASN A 98 -0.28 -2.88 9.02
N ASN A 99 -0.95 -3.88 8.46
CA ASN A 99 -1.64 -4.90 9.25
C ASN A 99 -0.68 -5.84 9.99
N TRP A 100 0.54 -5.96 9.48
CA TRP A 100 1.59 -6.83 10.03
C TRP A 100 2.51 -6.06 10.98
N ALA A 101 3.37 -6.81 11.69
CA ALA A 101 4.31 -6.22 12.65
C ALA A 101 5.55 -5.58 12.00
N ASP A 102 5.72 -5.79 10.69
CA ASP A 102 6.82 -5.19 9.95
C ASP A 102 6.74 -3.66 10.04
N TYR A 103 7.81 -3.06 10.53
CA TYR A 103 7.91 -1.62 10.82
C TYR A 103 6.87 -1.08 11.82
N GLY A 104 6.25 -1.96 12.64
CA GLY A 104 5.31 -1.58 13.70
C GLY A 104 3.86 -1.94 13.41
N GLY A 105 3.18 -1.16 12.59
CA GLY A 105 1.81 -1.39 12.14
C GLY A 105 0.78 -1.53 13.26
N VAL A 106 -0.35 -2.18 12.95
CA VAL A 106 -1.45 -2.43 13.89
C VAL A 106 -0.97 -2.96 15.24
N PRO A 107 -0.04 -3.95 15.31
CA PRO A 107 0.46 -4.42 16.59
C PRO A 107 1.10 -3.34 17.46
N MET A 108 1.77 -2.36 16.88
CA MET A 108 2.39 -1.30 17.65
C MET A 108 1.39 -0.29 18.21
N TYR A 109 0.38 0.09 17.42
CA TYR A 109 -0.73 0.92 17.91
C TYR A 109 -1.42 0.28 19.12
N LEU A 110 -1.67 -1.02 19.06
CA LEU A 110 -2.28 -1.77 20.17
C LEU A 110 -1.37 -1.82 21.39
N ARG A 111 -0.07 -2.05 21.22
CA ARG A 111 0.91 -2.01 22.32
C ARG A 111 0.96 -0.65 23.01
N TRP A 112 0.92 0.45 22.26
CA TRP A 112 0.87 1.80 22.86
C TRP A 112 -0.36 2.02 23.74
N LEU A 113 -1.45 1.31 23.44
CA LEU A 113 -2.71 1.37 24.19
C LEU A 113 -2.81 0.32 25.31
N GLY A 114 -1.80 -0.57 25.46
CA GLY A 114 -1.85 -1.69 26.41
C GLY A 114 -2.87 -2.76 26.03
N LEU A 115 -3.18 -2.89 24.74
CA LEU A 115 -4.15 -3.86 24.21
C LEU A 115 -3.44 -5.10 23.63
N PRO A 116 -4.14 -6.27 23.57
CA PRO A 116 -3.60 -7.46 22.90
C PRO A 116 -3.27 -7.17 21.44
N ALA A 117 -2.06 -7.50 21.01
CA ALA A 117 -1.50 -7.15 19.71
C ALA A 117 -1.42 -8.33 18.73
N ASP A 118 -1.75 -9.55 19.17
CA ASP A 118 -1.60 -10.79 18.42
C ASP A 118 -2.94 -11.47 18.15
N GLY A 119 -2.99 -12.26 17.07
CA GLY A 119 -4.16 -13.06 16.72
C GLY A 119 -5.44 -12.23 16.58
N MET A 120 -6.52 -12.70 17.23
CA MET A 120 -7.81 -11.99 17.23
C MET A 120 -7.76 -10.64 17.96
N GLY A 121 -6.71 -10.37 18.75
CA GLY A 121 -6.52 -9.08 19.41
C GLY A 121 -6.40 -7.90 18.44
N LYS A 122 -5.97 -8.15 17.20
CA LYS A 122 -5.89 -7.12 16.16
C LYS A 122 -7.23 -6.43 15.85
N GLU A 123 -8.36 -7.08 16.12
CA GLU A 123 -9.68 -6.48 15.94
C GLU A 123 -9.86 -5.22 16.80
N ALA A 124 -9.20 -5.16 17.96
CA ALA A 124 -9.25 -4.00 18.83
C ALA A 124 -8.78 -2.71 18.13
N PHE A 125 -7.88 -2.79 17.15
CA PHE A 125 -7.47 -1.63 16.37
C PHE A 125 -8.65 -0.99 15.62
N TYR A 126 -9.57 -1.80 15.10
CA TYR A 126 -10.73 -1.33 14.35
C TYR A 126 -11.93 -0.98 15.23
N LEU A 127 -11.87 -1.27 16.54
CA LEU A 127 -12.96 -1.04 17.49
C LEU A 127 -12.66 0.06 18.50
N ASP A 128 -11.37 0.34 18.78
CA ASP A 128 -10.96 1.29 19.81
C ASP A 128 -10.73 2.68 19.24
N GLU A 129 -11.54 3.64 19.70
CA GLU A 129 -11.46 5.05 19.26
C GLU A 129 -10.08 5.69 19.54
N ARG A 130 -9.34 5.20 20.53
CA ARG A 130 -7.97 5.68 20.81
C ARG A 130 -7.02 5.25 19.70
N ALA A 131 -7.17 4.02 19.16
CA ALA A 131 -6.40 3.57 18.00
C ALA A 131 -6.74 4.40 16.75
N HIS A 132 -8.03 4.70 16.54
CA HIS A 132 -8.47 5.59 15.48
C HIS A 132 -7.87 6.99 15.62
N ALA A 133 -7.84 7.54 16.83
CA ALA A 133 -7.26 8.86 17.10
C ALA A 133 -5.76 8.90 16.79
N LEU A 134 -5.01 7.86 17.19
CA LEU A 134 -3.56 7.73 16.89
C LEU A 134 -3.31 7.64 15.38
N PHE A 135 -4.09 6.82 14.67
CA PHE A 135 -3.98 6.71 13.22
C PHE A 135 -4.33 8.03 12.52
N ARG A 136 -5.43 8.69 12.91
CA ARG A 136 -5.79 10.02 12.37
C ARG A 136 -4.70 11.05 12.60
N ALA A 137 -4.04 11.03 13.77
CA ALA A 137 -2.94 11.96 14.05
C ALA A 137 -1.76 11.73 13.11
N HIS A 138 -1.40 10.47 12.82
CA HIS A 138 -0.37 10.13 11.83
C HIS A 138 -0.76 10.59 10.43
N VAL A 139 -1.95 10.19 9.96
CA VAL A 139 -2.47 10.55 8.63
C VAL A 139 -2.55 12.06 8.44
N GLY A 140 -3.13 12.77 9.41
CA GLY A 140 -3.26 14.23 9.35
C GLY A 140 -1.90 14.93 9.26
N ARG A 141 -0.89 14.40 9.93
CA ARG A 141 0.49 14.91 9.87
C ARG A 141 1.12 14.71 8.49
N ILE A 142 0.94 13.54 7.87
CA ILE A 142 1.47 13.25 6.54
C ILE A 142 0.72 14.07 5.48
N VAL A 143 -0.60 13.97 5.41
CA VAL A 143 -1.41 14.60 4.35
C VAL A 143 -1.27 16.13 4.34
N ASN A 144 -1.17 16.75 5.53
CA ASN A 144 -1.06 18.21 5.65
C ASN A 144 0.40 18.72 5.68
N ARG A 145 1.40 17.82 5.57
CA ARG A 145 2.79 18.25 5.56
C ARG A 145 3.07 19.19 4.38
N VAL A 146 3.77 20.26 4.66
CA VAL A 146 4.38 21.11 3.64
C VAL A 146 5.82 20.66 3.47
N SER A 147 6.19 20.23 2.27
CA SER A 147 7.55 19.77 1.97
C SER A 147 8.56 20.88 2.25
N SER A 148 9.60 20.55 3.03
CA SER A 148 10.71 21.47 3.32
C SER A 148 11.58 21.78 2.07
N LEU A 149 11.46 20.95 1.02
CA LEU A 149 12.28 21.04 -0.19
C LEU A 149 11.55 21.73 -1.36
N THR A 150 10.23 21.59 -1.43
CA THR A 150 9.44 22.13 -2.54
C THR A 150 8.47 23.24 -2.12
N ASN A 151 8.25 23.40 -0.82
CA ASN A 151 7.23 24.27 -0.24
C ASN A 151 5.80 23.96 -0.74
N ILE A 152 5.57 22.72 -1.18
CA ILE A 152 4.25 22.24 -1.62
C ILE A 152 3.66 21.38 -0.51
N ARG A 153 2.40 21.61 -0.20
CA ARG A 153 1.65 20.72 0.70
C ARG A 153 1.44 19.36 0.04
N TYR A 154 1.56 18.27 0.76
CA TYR A 154 1.41 16.93 0.19
C TYR A 154 0.02 16.71 -0.43
N SER A 155 -1.06 17.25 0.17
CA SER A 155 -2.39 17.24 -0.43
C SER A 155 -2.52 18.04 -1.74
N ASP A 156 -1.50 18.80 -2.12
CA ASP A 156 -1.42 19.57 -3.37
C ASP A 156 -0.29 19.08 -4.28
N ASP A 157 0.48 18.06 -3.85
CA ASP A 157 1.65 17.58 -4.60
C ASP A 157 1.25 16.58 -5.70
N PRO A 158 1.28 16.96 -6.99
CA PRO A 158 0.89 16.08 -8.07
C PRO A 158 1.80 14.85 -8.23
N THR A 159 2.90 14.74 -7.50
CA THR A 159 3.75 13.55 -7.45
C THR A 159 3.01 12.40 -6.74
N ILE A 160 2.18 12.72 -5.75
CA ILE A 160 1.35 11.74 -5.06
C ILE A 160 0.18 11.36 -5.97
N LEU A 161 -0.04 10.07 -6.17
CA LEU A 161 -1.17 9.51 -6.91
C LEU A 161 -2.31 9.15 -5.96
N ALA A 162 -1.96 8.51 -4.84
CA ALA A 162 -2.95 7.99 -3.90
C ALA A 162 -2.39 7.87 -2.47
N TRP A 163 -3.30 7.97 -1.53
CA TRP A 163 -3.15 7.54 -0.14
C TRP A 163 -3.73 6.14 0.00
N GLU A 164 -2.96 5.24 0.55
CA GLU A 164 -3.42 3.90 0.89
C GLU A 164 -3.49 3.76 2.40
N LEU A 165 -4.67 3.45 2.94
CA LEU A 165 -4.92 3.48 4.38
C LEU A 165 -4.05 2.49 5.14
N MET A 166 -3.88 1.27 4.60
CA MET A 166 -3.16 0.21 5.28
C MET A 166 -2.65 -0.83 4.29
N ASN A 167 -1.44 -1.33 4.51
CA ASN A 167 -0.99 -2.52 3.81
C ASN A 167 -1.73 -3.76 4.35
N GLU A 168 -2.37 -4.48 3.44
CA GLU A 168 -2.97 -5.81 3.67
C GLU A 168 -3.93 -5.90 4.86
N SER A 169 -4.82 -4.92 5.02
CA SER A 169 -5.86 -4.98 6.03
C SER A 169 -6.67 -6.27 5.91
N THR A 170 -6.50 -7.18 6.86
CA THR A 170 -7.21 -8.48 6.92
C THR A 170 -7.72 -8.76 8.32
N ILE A 171 -8.92 -9.35 8.41
CA ILE A 171 -9.58 -9.72 9.64
C ILE A 171 -10.42 -10.97 9.39
N ASP A 172 -10.33 -11.96 10.29
CA ASP A 172 -10.94 -13.27 10.09
C ASP A 172 -12.39 -13.35 10.56
N THR A 173 -12.77 -12.60 11.60
CA THR A 173 -14.12 -12.69 12.16
C THR A 173 -15.12 -11.78 11.44
N PRO A 174 -16.41 -12.15 11.38
CA PRO A 174 -17.46 -11.29 10.83
C PRO A 174 -17.58 -9.93 11.54
N ALA A 175 -17.44 -9.93 12.87
CA ALA A 175 -17.50 -8.70 13.67
C ALA A 175 -16.32 -7.77 13.36
N GLY A 176 -15.11 -8.32 13.30
CA GLY A 176 -13.90 -7.57 12.92
C GLY A 176 -13.97 -7.01 11.49
N ARG A 177 -14.51 -7.78 10.54
CA ARG A 177 -14.74 -7.27 9.17
C ARG A 177 -15.72 -6.11 9.14
N GLN A 178 -16.78 -6.17 9.93
CA GLN A 178 -17.71 -5.05 10.06
C GLN A 178 -17.06 -3.82 10.70
N ALA A 179 -16.27 -4.00 11.75
CA ALA A 179 -15.51 -2.91 12.38
C ALA A 179 -14.50 -2.28 11.39
N ARG A 180 -13.77 -3.10 10.64
CA ARG A 180 -12.87 -2.63 9.58
C ARG A 180 -13.61 -1.82 8.51
N LEU A 181 -14.79 -2.25 8.08
CA LEU A 181 -15.60 -1.49 7.11
C LEU A 181 -15.93 -0.08 7.63
N TYR A 182 -16.29 0.05 8.91
CA TYR A 182 -16.53 1.36 9.52
C TYR A 182 -15.25 2.19 9.61
N TRP A 183 -14.15 1.58 10.03
CA TRP A 183 -12.85 2.22 10.13
C TRP A 183 -12.39 2.76 8.76
N VAL A 184 -12.44 1.93 7.70
CA VAL A 184 -12.07 2.36 6.34
C VAL A 184 -12.93 3.54 5.89
N ARG A 185 -14.24 3.49 6.13
CA ARG A 185 -15.15 4.60 5.81
C ARG A 185 -14.75 5.88 6.53
N GLU A 186 -14.47 5.80 7.81
CA GLU A 186 -14.09 6.94 8.64
C GLU A 186 -12.76 7.54 8.20
N MET A 187 -11.74 6.70 8.01
CA MET A 187 -10.39 7.14 7.68
C MET A 187 -10.30 7.70 6.25
N ALA A 188 -10.97 7.06 5.28
CA ALA A 188 -11.04 7.60 3.92
C ALA A 188 -11.74 8.97 3.91
N ARG A 189 -12.87 9.09 4.61
CA ARG A 189 -13.56 10.38 4.75
C ARG A 189 -12.69 11.42 5.44
N TYR A 190 -11.93 11.05 6.47
CA TYR A 190 -11.02 11.94 7.17
C TYR A 190 -9.95 12.50 6.21
N ILE A 191 -9.32 11.68 5.38
CA ILE A 191 -8.39 12.16 4.35
C ILE A 191 -9.09 13.15 3.41
N LYS A 192 -10.29 12.80 2.94
CA LYS A 192 -11.06 13.66 2.02
C LYS A 192 -11.52 15.00 2.62
N THR A 193 -11.36 15.21 3.95
CA THR A 193 -11.57 16.55 4.53
C THR A 193 -10.41 17.51 4.25
N PHE A 194 -9.23 17.02 3.95
CA PHE A 194 -8.02 17.80 3.66
C PHE A 194 -7.62 17.77 2.20
N ASP A 195 -7.90 16.66 1.53
CA ASP A 195 -7.39 16.35 0.21
C ASP A 195 -8.50 15.90 -0.74
N HIS A 196 -8.77 16.75 -1.72
CA HIS A 196 -9.72 16.48 -2.81
C HIS A 196 -9.01 16.14 -4.13
N ASN A 197 -7.68 16.16 -4.16
CA ASN A 197 -6.88 16.00 -5.37
C ASN A 197 -6.45 14.54 -5.60
N HIS A 198 -6.13 13.83 -4.53
CA HIS A 198 -5.55 12.49 -4.62
C HIS A 198 -6.57 11.39 -4.39
N LEU A 199 -6.26 10.21 -4.93
CA LEU A 199 -7.06 9.01 -4.74
C LEU A 199 -6.85 8.44 -3.33
N VAL A 200 -7.85 7.70 -2.83
CA VAL A 200 -7.74 6.94 -1.58
C VAL A 200 -8.04 5.48 -1.84
N ALA A 201 -7.17 4.60 -1.37
CA ALA A 201 -7.33 3.15 -1.39
C ALA A 201 -7.44 2.56 0.02
N ALA A 202 -8.10 1.44 0.13
CA ALA A 202 -8.26 0.74 1.40
C ALA A 202 -7.01 -0.05 1.81
N GLY A 203 -6.27 -0.61 0.84
CA GLY A 203 -5.11 -1.46 1.06
C GLY A 203 -5.49 -2.87 1.51
N LEU A 204 -6.50 -3.47 0.91
CA LEU A 204 -6.87 -4.84 1.23
C LEU A 204 -5.93 -5.83 0.54
N TRP A 205 -5.57 -6.90 1.26
CA TRP A 205 -4.91 -8.04 0.60
C TRP A 205 -5.76 -8.60 -0.56
N GLY A 206 -7.05 -8.61 -0.43
CA GLY A 206 -7.99 -9.26 -1.32
C GLY A 206 -8.87 -10.22 -0.54
N TYR A 207 -9.16 -11.38 -1.15
CA TYR A 207 -9.82 -12.48 -0.47
C TYR A 207 -9.39 -13.82 -1.06
N SER A 208 -9.34 -14.83 -0.21
CA SER A 208 -9.03 -16.21 -0.59
C SER A 208 -10.26 -17.11 -0.53
N MET A 209 -11.22 -16.78 0.33
CA MET A 209 -12.44 -17.55 0.54
C MET A 209 -13.68 -16.80 0.03
N ARG A 210 -14.64 -17.57 -0.47
CA ARG A 210 -15.90 -17.01 -0.98
C ARG A 210 -16.68 -16.21 0.07
N SER A 211 -16.54 -16.55 1.35
CA SER A 211 -17.16 -15.82 2.46
C SER A 211 -16.64 -14.40 2.65
N GLU A 212 -15.44 -14.10 2.17
CA GLU A 212 -14.79 -12.78 2.29
C GLU A 212 -15.14 -11.86 1.12
N ARG A 213 -15.69 -12.42 0.03
CA ARG A 213 -16.00 -11.68 -1.20
C ARG A 213 -16.98 -10.54 -0.98
N ALA A 214 -17.99 -10.75 -0.12
CA ALA A 214 -18.99 -9.73 0.19
C ALA A 214 -18.36 -8.54 0.95
N ASP A 215 -17.46 -8.81 1.87
CA ASP A 215 -16.73 -7.80 2.61
C ASP A 215 -15.77 -7.00 1.69
N PHE A 216 -15.06 -7.70 0.82
CA PHE A 216 -14.22 -7.06 -0.21
C PHE A 216 -15.02 -6.07 -1.07
N ILE A 217 -16.19 -6.49 -1.55
CA ILE A 217 -17.11 -5.65 -2.32
C ILE A 217 -17.57 -4.45 -1.47
N ALA A 218 -17.98 -4.69 -0.22
CA ALA A 218 -18.50 -3.64 0.65
C ALA A 218 -17.47 -2.54 0.91
N VAL A 219 -16.21 -2.91 1.18
CA VAL A 219 -15.13 -1.94 1.41
C VAL A 219 -14.85 -1.12 0.16
N HIS A 220 -14.70 -1.75 -1.00
CA HIS A 220 -14.38 -1.03 -2.23
C HIS A 220 -15.57 -0.24 -2.80
N SER A 221 -16.80 -0.54 -2.36
CA SER A 221 -18.01 0.24 -2.72
C SER A 221 -18.17 1.50 -1.89
N LEU A 222 -17.34 1.73 -0.87
CA LEU A 222 -17.38 2.97 -0.09
C LEU A 222 -17.11 4.18 -1.00
N ARG A 223 -17.89 5.26 -0.79
CA ARG A 223 -17.84 6.46 -1.62
C ARG A 223 -16.43 7.05 -1.74
N ASP A 224 -15.73 7.12 -0.60
CA ASP A 224 -14.45 7.81 -0.47
C ASP A 224 -13.24 6.90 -0.74
N ILE A 225 -13.47 5.65 -1.19
CA ILE A 225 -12.46 4.75 -1.75
C ILE A 225 -12.54 4.87 -3.28
N ASP A 226 -11.44 5.17 -3.94
CA ASP A 226 -11.44 5.56 -5.36
C ASP A 226 -11.16 4.42 -6.33
N TYR A 227 -10.51 3.34 -5.90
CA TYR A 227 -10.22 2.18 -6.74
C TYR A 227 -10.26 0.87 -5.95
N VAL A 228 -10.39 -0.22 -6.68
CA VAL A 228 -10.29 -1.58 -6.14
C VAL A 228 -8.82 -1.96 -6.11
N ASP A 229 -8.30 -2.32 -4.94
CA ASP A 229 -6.96 -2.84 -4.74
C ASP A 229 -6.99 -4.31 -4.34
N SER A 230 -6.02 -5.08 -4.82
CA SER A 230 -5.85 -6.48 -4.46
C SER A 230 -4.40 -6.91 -4.66
N HIS A 231 -3.90 -7.76 -3.76
CA HIS A 231 -2.59 -8.39 -3.90
C HIS A 231 -2.73 -9.78 -4.50
N LEU A 232 -1.74 -10.22 -5.27
CA LEU A 232 -1.77 -11.50 -5.96
C LEU A 232 -0.53 -12.34 -5.64
N TYR A 233 -0.74 -13.32 -4.77
CA TYR A 233 0.25 -14.34 -4.42
C TYR A 233 -0.36 -15.73 -4.55
N LEU A 234 -0.21 -16.36 -5.70
CA LEU A 234 -0.86 -17.64 -6.03
C LEU A 234 -0.48 -18.78 -5.09
N GLN A 235 0.73 -18.76 -4.55
CA GLN A 235 1.22 -19.75 -3.60
C GLN A 235 0.53 -19.70 -2.23
N ASN A 236 -0.07 -18.57 -1.87
CA ASN A 236 -0.71 -18.38 -0.58
C ASN A 236 -2.15 -18.93 -0.54
N GLY A 237 -2.67 -19.36 -1.68
CA GLY A 237 -4.00 -19.94 -1.77
C GLY A 237 -4.01 -21.48 -1.82
N GLN A 238 -5.17 -22.09 -1.57
CA GLN A 238 -5.35 -23.52 -1.70
C GLN A 238 -5.38 -23.99 -3.16
N GLY A 239 -4.81 -25.15 -3.45
CA GLY A 239 -4.81 -25.80 -4.76
C GLY A 239 -3.54 -25.60 -5.58
N ASN A 240 -3.50 -26.26 -6.75
CA ASN A 240 -2.34 -26.21 -7.65
C ASN A 240 -2.19 -24.85 -8.30
N VAL A 241 -1.00 -24.28 -8.26
CA VAL A 241 -0.67 -23.05 -8.96
C VAL A 241 -0.51 -23.34 -10.45
N SER A 242 -1.24 -22.60 -11.30
CA SER A 242 -1.23 -22.74 -12.74
C SER A 242 -1.54 -21.39 -13.42
N LEU A 243 -1.25 -21.29 -14.70
CA LEU A 243 -1.67 -20.11 -15.49
C LEU A 243 -3.20 -19.95 -15.50
N GLN A 244 -3.95 -21.05 -15.53
CA GLN A 244 -5.42 -20.98 -15.45
C GLN A 244 -5.87 -20.33 -14.15
N ARG A 245 -5.28 -20.70 -13.02
CA ARG A 245 -5.59 -20.08 -11.74
C ARG A 245 -5.22 -18.59 -11.70
N LEU A 246 -4.12 -18.20 -12.33
CA LEU A 246 -3.78 -16.80 -12.51
C LEU A 246 -4.87 -16.05 -13.28
N TYR A 247 -5.35 -16.64 -14.39
CA TYR A 247 -6.40 -16.03 -15.19
C TYR A 247 -7.74 -15.95 -14.44
N ASP A 248 -8.14 -17.03 -13.76
CA ASP A 248 -9.37 -17.06 -12.95
C ASP A 248 -9.35 -15.98 -11.87
N PHE A 249 -8.21 -15.78 -11.21
CA PHE A 249 -8.04 -14.70 -10.23
C PHE A 249 -8.21 -13.32 -10.87
N LEU A 250 -7.50 -13.05 -11.96
CA LEU A 250 -7.54 -11.75 -12.62
C LEU A 250 -8.92 -11.46 -13.21
N ASP A 251 -9.60 -12.46 -13.76
CA ASP A 251 -10.94 -12.33 -14.32
C ASP A 251 -11.97 -12.05 -13.24
N ASP A 252 -11.90 -12.73 -12.10
CA ASP A 252 -12.80 -12.49 -10.98
C ASP A 252 -12.62 -11.07 -10.41
N ARG A 253 -11.37 -10.61 -10.21
CA ARG A 253 -11.11 -9.25 -9.73
C ARG A 253 -11.56 -8.18 -10.72
N ALA A 254 -11.32 -8.40 -12.01
CA ALA A 254 -11.78 -7.50 -13.06
C ALA A 254 -13.31 -7.44 -13.12
N TYR A 255 -13.99 -8.58 -13.06
CA TYR A 255 -15.45 -8.64 -12.99
C TYR A 255 -16.01 -7.86 -11.79
N LEU A 256 -15.41 -8.04 -10.60
CA LEU A 256 -15.85 -7.32 -9.41
C LEU A 256 -15.63 -5.81 -9.56
N ALA A 257 -14.46 -5.41 -10.00
CA ALA A 257 -14.13 -3.99 -10.15
C ALA A 257 -15.02 -3.29 -11.19
N GLU A 258 -15.21 -3.91 -12.34
CA GLU A 258 -15.94 -3.30 -13.48
C GLU A 258 -17.46 -3.41 -13.32
N GLN A 259 -17.98 -4.61 -13.00
CA GLN A 259 -19.41 -4.88 -13.06
C GLN A 259 -20.14 -4.63 -11.74
N ILE A 260 -19.47 -4.81 -10.61
CA ILE A 260 -20.08 -4.72 -9.29
C ILE A 260 -19.75 -3.39 -8.59
N VAL A 261 -18.45 -3.12 -8.39
CA VAL A 261 -17.98 -1.93 -7.67
C VAL A 261 -17.97 -0.69 -8.57
N ARG A 262 -17.71 -0.88 -9.87
CA ARG A 262 -17.61 0.16 -10.90
C ARG A 262 -16.51 1.18 -10.64
N LYS A 263 -15.33 0.66 -10.27
CA LYS A 263 -14.11 1.44 -10.02
C LYS A 263 -12.91 0.78 -10.70
N PRO A 264 -11.85 1.54 -11.01
CA PRO A 264 -10.62 0.98 -11.58
C PRO A 264 -10.02 -0.13 -10.69
N LEU A 265 -9.39 -1.13 -11.30
CA LEU A 265 -8.66 -2.19 -10.59
C LEU A 265 -7.15 -1.94 -10.62
N VAL A 266 -6.52 -1.96 -9.46
CA VAL A 266 -5.07 -1.98 -9.29
C VAL A 266 -4.67 -3.28 -8.60
N ILE A 267 -3.70 -4.01 -9.16
CA ILE A 267 -3.01 -5.07 -8.45
C ILE A 267 -1.86 -4.42 -7.67
N GLY A 268 -2.09 -4.18 -6.38
CA GLY A 268 -1.20 -3.43 -5.49
C GLY A 268 0.11 -4.14 -5.21
N GLU A 269 0.07 -5.48 -5.21
CA GLU A 269 1.26 -6.31 -5.13
C GLU A 269 1.08 -7.58 -5.95
N PHE A 270 2.14 -7.98 -6.64
CA PHE A 270 2.29 -9.31 -7.20
C PHE A 270 3.75 -9.69 -7.29
N GLY A 271 4.04 -10.99 -7.12
CA GLY A 271 5.41 -11.49 -7.23
C GLY A 271 5.46 -12.99 -7.43
N PHE A 272 6.56 -13.45 -8.00
CA PHE A 272 6.85 -14.87 -8.21
C PHE A 272 8.21 -15.19 -7.60
N ARG A 273 8.23 -16.15 -6.69
CA ARG A 273 9.40 -16.53 -5.88
C ARG A 273 10.66 -16.70 -6.71
N THR A 274 11.80 -16.29 -6.15
CA THR A 274 13.12 -16.36 -6.78
C THR A 274 13.99 -17.51 -6.26
N ASP A 275 13.62 -18.12 -5.14
CA ASP A 275 14.36 -19.20 -4.48
C ASP A 275 14.50 -20.46 -5.32
N GLN A 276 13.75 -20.59 -6.42
CA GLN A 276 13.85 -21.65 -7.41
C GLN A 276 14.62 -21.20 -8.68
N GLY A 277 15.34 -20.08 -8.61
CA GLY A 277 16.08 -19.51 -9.73
C GLY A 277 15.18 -18.81 -10.77
N PRO A 278 15.54 -18.82 -12.06
CA PRO A 278 14.83 -18.07 -13.10
C PRO A 278 13.46 -18.65 -13.48
N ARG A 279 13.11 -19.80 -12.92
CA ARG A 279 11.84 -20.50 -13.18
C ARG A 279 10.98 -20.49 -11.92
N TYR A 280 9.69 -20.43 -12.14
CA TYR A 280 8.68 -20.58 -11.09
C TYR A 280 7.66 -21.62 -11.57
N LEU A 281 7.47 -22.68 -10.79
CA LEU A 281 6.54 -23.78 -11.12
C LEU A 281 6.67 -24.29 -12.56
N GLY A 282 7.92 -24.57 -12.98
CA GLY A 282 8.21 -25.16 -14.28
C GLY A 282 8.21 -24.19 -15.47
N LEU A 283 7.77 -22.95 -15.30
CA LEU A 283 7.82 -21.92 -16.35
C LEU A 283 8.87 -20.84 -16.03
N PRO A 284 9.43 -20.17 -17.05
CA PRO A 284 10.24 -18.97 -16.82
C PRO A 284 9.45 -17.92 -16.02
N ARG A 285 10.08 -17.26 -15.03
CA ARG A 285 9.42 -16.19 -14.25
C ARG A 285 8.92 -15.07 -15.17
N SER A 286 9.68 -14.70 -16.19
CA SER A 286 9.27 -13.71 -17.19
C SER A 286 7.94 -14.06 -17.87
N ARG A 287 7.64 -15.34 -18.06
CA ARG A 287 6.37 -15.79 -18.61
C ARG A 287 5.20 -15.48 -17.67
N TRP A 288 5.38 -15.71 -16.37
CA TRP A 288 4.36 -15.37 -15.36
C TRP A 288 4.06 -13.89 -15.33
N PHE A 289 5.10 -13.04 -15.33
CA PHE A 289 4.94 -11.58 -15.40
C PHE A 289 4.21 -11.15 -16.67
N ALA A 290 4.63 -11.66 -17.83
CA ALA A 290 4.01 -11.33 -19.11
C ALA A 290 2.53 -11.72 -19.17
N GLU A 291 2.17 -12.91 -18.70
CA GLU A 291 0.79 -13.40 -18.72
C GLU A 291 -0.10 -12.62 -17.73
N LEU A 292 0.43 -12.27 -16.55
CA LEU A 292 -0.27 -11.42 -15.58
C LEU A 292 -0.58 -10.06 -16.19
N LEU A 293 0.43 -9.35 -16.67
CA LEU A 293 0.26 -7.99 -17.20
C LEU A 293 -0.65 -8.00 -18.43
N ARG A 294 -0.41 -8.95 -19.37
CA ARG A 294 -1.26 -9.10 -20.55
C ARG A 294 -2.74 -9.29 -20.17
N ARG A 295 -3.05 -10.26 -19.29
CA ARG A 295 -4.42 -10.56 -18.88
C ARG A 295 -5.05 -9.42 -18.12
N HIS A 296 -4.32 -8.83 -17.17
CA HIS A 296 -4.79 -7.70 -16.38
C HIS A 296 -5.21 -6.51 -17.26
N PHE A 297 -4.36 -6.10 -18.20
CA PHE A 297 -4.67 -4.96 -19.07
C PHE A 297 -5.69 -5.28 -20.17
N GLN A 298 -5.79 -6.53 -20.62
CA GLN A 298 -6.89 -6.97 -21.48
C GLN A 298 -8.24 -6.87 -20.78
N ASN A 299 -8.28 -7.15 -19.48
CA ASN A 299 -9.44 -7.01 -18.61
C ASN A 299 -9.65 -5.57 -18.10
N GLN A 300 -9.12 -4.57 -18.78
CA GLN A 300 -9.26 -3.15 -18.45
C GLN A 300 -8.63 -2.74 -17.09
N GLY A 301 -7.70 -3.52 -16.56
CA GLY A 301 -6.94 -3.16 -15.35
C GLY A 301 -6.29 -1.78 -15.47
N ALA A 302 -6.25 -1.03 -14.37
CA ALA A 302 -5.71 0.32 -14.32
C ALA A 302 -4.22 0.35 -13.95
N GLY A 303 -3.76 -0.55 -13.09
CA GLY A 303 -2.37 -0.58 -12.66
C GLY A 303 -1.96 -1.91 -12.07
N ALA A 304 -0.66 -2.19 -12.11
CA ALA A 304 -0.07 -3.37 -11.48
C ALA A 304 1.33 -3.03 -10.95
N LEU A 305 1.63 -3.43 -9.70
CA LEU A 305 2.85 -3.10 -8.98
C LEU A 305 3.57 -4.39 -8.56
N VAL A 306 4.79 -4.59 -9.07
CA VAL A 306 5.58 -5.76 -8.71
C VAL A 306 6.07 -5.65 -7.26
N TRP A 307 6.07 -6.75 -6.54
CA TRP A 307 6.71 -6.91 -5.24
C TRP A 307 7.96 -7.76 -5.38
N ILE A 308 9.12 -7.22 -5.19
CA ILE A 308 9.56 -5.87 -4.92
C ILE A 308 10.67 -5.52 -5.91
N TYR A 309 10.83 -4.24 -6.25
CA TYR A 309 11.86 -3.78 -7.16
C TYR A 309 13.07 -3.26 -6.37
N GLU A 310 14.17 -3.96 -6.52
CA GLU A 310 15.47 -3.64 -5.90
C GLU A 310 16.53 -3.67 -7.01
N PRO A 311 16.84 -2.52 -7.64
CA PRO A 311 17.72 -2.49 -8.82
C PRO A 311 19.19 -2.73 -8.50
N TYR A 312 19.54 -2.91 -7.22
CA TYR A 312 20.94 -3.03 -6.75
C TYR A 312 21.32 -4.41 -6.23
N HIS A 313 20.43 -5.40 -6.29
CA HIS A 313 20.66 -6.77 -5.82
C HIS A 313 20.58 -7.80 -6.93
#